data_43f9866804feab4ca3d979c500a5b103
#
_entry.id   43f9866804feab4ca3d979c500a5b103
#
_cell.length_a   1.000
_cell.length_b   1.000
_cell.length_c   1.000
_cell.angle_alpha   90.00
_cell.angle_beta   90.00
_cell.angle_gamma   90.00
#
_symmetry.space_group_name_H-M   'P 1'
#
loop_
_entity.id
_entity.type
_entity.pdbx_description
1 polymer ?
#
loop_
_entity_poly.entity_id
_entity_poly.type
_entity_poly.pdbx_seq_one_letter_code
_entity_poly.pdbx_strand_id
1 'polypeptide(L)'
;SNLLDNPIYGNIVTGIFDVSSKTRAELWGVYSAKYRVLTTMPIAIASSLSTAIVPAMVRSYIAKDKQGMENKVSLALKFSMLIAFPCGMGLSVLGGPINQLLFGDGSKRTATIMIFSLLTVVVFSLSTISNAILQGIDKLNIPIKNSAISLVLHLIILSVLLIVFRLDIYAVVIGDITFGLTV
;
A
#
# COMPACT_ATOMS: atom_id res chain seq x y z
N SER A 1 -0.45 8.39 5.36
CA SER A 1 -1.78 8.75 4.81
C SER A 1 -2.91 8.44 5.79
N ASN A 2 -2.97 7.27 6.39
CA ASN A 2 -4.11 6.76 7.17
C ASN A 2 -4.64 7.61 8.31
N LEU A 3 -3.81 8.39 8.99
CA LEU A 3 -4.25 9.28 10.07
C LEU A 3 -5.13 10.43 9.54
N LEU A 4 -4.93 10.80 8.29
CA LEU A 4 -5.70 11.85 7.62
C LEU A 4 -6.87 11.28 6.83
N ASP A 5 -6.76 10.05 6.32
CA ASP A 5 -7.77 9.42 5.48
C ASP A 5 -9.09 9.20 6.23
N ASN A 6 -9.03 8.75 7.49
CA ASN A 6 -10.24 8.53 8.30
C ASN A 6 -11.06 9.80 8.54
N PRO A 7 -10.49 10.92 9.04
CA PRO A 7 -11.26 12.15 9.22
C PRO A 7 -11.74 12.74 7.89
N ILE A 8 -10.94 12.69 6.82
CA ILE A 8 -11.34 13.21 5.50
C ILE A 8 -12.49 12.38 4.92
N TYR A 9 -12.32 11.06 4.87
CA TYR A 9 -13.38 10.14 4.44
C TYR A 9 -14.64 10.35 5.29
N GLY A 10 -14.48 10.41 6.61
CA GLY A 10 -15.58 10.61 7.53
C GLY A 10 -16.34 11.89 7.30
N ASN A 11 -15.68 13.03 7.22
CA ASN A 11 -16.30 14.33 7.04
C ASN A 11 -17.01 14.46 5.68
N ILE A 12 -16.40 13.92 4.60
CA ILE A 12 -17.02 13.97 3.27
C ILE A 12 -18.24 13.06 3.21
N VAL A 13 -18.12 11.81 3.69
CA VAL A 13 -19.19 10.82 3.56
C VAL A 13 -20.38 11.15 4.46
N THR A 14 -20.14 11.63 5.69
CA THR A 14 -21.24 12.04 6.58
C THR A 14 -21.80 13.43 6.27
N GLY A 15 -20.93 14.39 5.89
CA GLY A 15 -21.35 15.78 5.67
C GLY A 15 -21.95 16.04 4.29
N ILE A 16 -21.49 15.34 3.25
CA ILE A 16 -21.93 15.58 1.86
C ILE A 16 -22.94 14.53 1.39
N PHE A 17 -22.80 13.27 1.83
CA PHE A 17 -23.63 12.16 1.33
C PHE A 17 -24.68 11.68 2.35
N ASP A 18 -24.76 12.31 3.52
CA ASP A 18 -25.75 12.02 4.58
C ASP A 18 -25.77 10.51 4.98
N VAL A 19 -24.60 9.86 4.90
CA VAL A 19 -24.44 8.47 5.31
C VAL A 19 -24.37 8.39 6.83
N SER A 20 -25.14 7.46 7.42
CA SER A 20 -25.14 7.31 8.87
C SER A 20 -23.74 6.99 9.42
N SER A 21 -23.42 7.48 10.59
CA SER A 21 -22.11 7.24 11.25
C SER A 21 -21.84 5.75 11.48
N LYS A 22 -22.88 4.94 11.63
CA LYS A 22 -22.78 3.47 11.74
C LYS A 22 -22.29 2.84 10.42
N THR A 23 -22.95 3.16 9.30
CA THR A 23 -22.57 2.66 7.98
C THR A 23 -21.17 3.10 7.60
N ARG A 24 -20.80 4.36 7.91
CA ARG A 24 -19.44 4.85 7.71
C ARG A 24 -18.42 4.03 8.49
N ALA A 25 -18.69 3.75 9.77
CA ALA A 25 -17.79 2.96 10.62
C ALA A 25 -17.63 1.51 10.10
N GLU A 26 -18.71 0.90 9.62
CA GLU A 26 -18.68 -0.43 8.99
C GLU A 26 -17.80 -0.43 7.73
N LEU A 27 -17.95 0.55 6.86
CA LEU A 27 -17.17 0.67 5.64
C LEU A 27 -15.68 0.90 5.93
N TRP A 28 -15.39 1.78 6.86
CA TRP A 28 -14.01 2.00 7.31
C TRP A 28 -13.41 0.75 7.95
N GLY A 29 -14.20 -0.02 8.68
CA GLY A 29 -13.81 -1.31 9.26
C GLY A 29 -13.42 -2.34 8.19
N VAL A 30 -14.15 -2.42 7.08
CA VAL A 30 -13.80 -3.30 5.95
C VAL A 30 -12.43 -2.95 5.39
N TYR A 31 -12.15 -1.66 5.20
CA TYR A 31 -10.86 -1.20 4.70
C TYR A 31 -9.74 -1.40 5.74
N SER A 32 -9.90 -0.87 6.95
CA SER A 32 -8.82 -0.80 7.93
C SER A 32 -8.52 -2.11 8.64
N ALA A 33 -9.57 -2.87 9.02
CA ALA A 33 -9.44 -4.09 9.81
C ALA A 33 -9.33 -5.37 8.96
N LYS A 34 -9.78 -5.34 7.71
CA LYS A 34 -9.76 -6.54 6.84
C LYS A 34 -8.77 -6.36 5.69
N TYR A 35 -9.04 -5.43 4.77
CA TYR A 35 -8.22 -5.21 3.58
C TYR A 35 -6.76 -4.89 3.92
N ARG A 36 -6.54 -3.89 4.79
CA ARG A 36 -5.18 -3.48 5.16
C ARG A 36 -4.43 -4.56 5.93
N VAL A 37 -5.08 -5.23 6.86
CA VAL A 37 -4.43 -6.29 7.65
C VAL A 37 -3.92 -7.38 6.72
N LEU A 38 -4.76 -7.85 5.79
CA LEU A 38 -4.39 -8.92 4.86
C LEU A 38 -3.31 -8.49 3.85
N THR A 39 -3.38 -7.26 3.33
CA THR A 39 -2.37 -6.78 2.36
C THR A 39 -1.04 -6.43 3.01
N THR A 40 -1.03 -6.00 4.27
CA THR A 40 0.21 -5.64 4.98
C THR A 40 1.09 -6.86 5.27
N MET A 41 0.51 -8.04 5.50
CA MET A 41 1.30 -9.26 5.78
C MET A 41 2.28 -9.62 4.65
N PRO A 42 1.86 -9.81 3.39
CA PRO A 42 2.81 -10.10 2.32
C PRO A 42 3.78 -8.95 2.03
N ILE A 43 3.36 -7.69 2.20
CA ILE A 43 4.26 -6.53 2.08
C ILE A 43 5.38 -6.60 3.12
N ALA A 44 5.05 -6.92 4.38
CA ALA A 44 6.03 -7.03 5.45
C ALA A 44 7.03 -8.17 5.20
N ILE A 45 6.59 -9.32 4.70
CA ILE A 45 7.45 -10.44 4.36
C ILE A 45 8.38 -10.08 3.19
N ALA A 46 7.82 -9.53 2.11
CA ALA A 46 8.58 -9.11 0.94
C ALA A 46 9.65 -8.06 1.29
N SER A 47 9.28 -7.07 2.11
CA SER A 47 10.19 -6.00 2.53
C SER A 47 11.28 -6.51 3.49
N SER A 48 10.96 -7.40 4.42
CA SER A 48 11.95 -7.96 5.37
C SER A 48 13.09 -8.68 4.65
N LEU A 49 12.74 -9.55 3.68
CA LEU A 49 13.74 -10.25 2.89
C LEU A 49 14.59 -9.31 2.05
N SER A 50 13.97 -8.30 1.49
CA SER A 50 14.67 -7.33 0.62
C SER A 50 15.56 -6.40 1.42
N THR A 51 15.12 -5.95 2.58
CA THR A 51 15.94 -5.08 3.44
C THR A 51 17.15 -5.80 4.04
N ALA A 52 17.10 -7.13 4.17
CA ALA A 52 18.28 -7.91 4.56
C ALA A 52 19.46 -7.78 3.58
N ILE A 53 19.20 -7.41 2.33
CA ILE A 53 20.22 -7.22 1.30
C ILE A 53 20.86 -5.81 1.37
N VAL A 54 20.17 -4.84 1.98
CA VAL A 54 20.62 -3.43 2.05
C VAL A 54 22.03 -3.27 2.61
N PRO A 55 22.46 -3.91 3.73
CA PRO A 55 23.82 -3.77 4.23
C PRO A 55 24.88 -4.23 3.24
N ALA A 56 24.61 -5.30 2.48
CA ALA A 56 25.53 -5.78 1.45
C ALA A 56 25.60 -4.83 0.24
N MET A 57 24.48 -4.20 -0.12
CA MET A 57 24.42 -3.17 -1.15
C MET A 57 25.20 -1.92 -0.74
N VAL A 58 25.06 -1.45 0.51
CA VAL A 58 25.79 -0.30 1.05
C VAL A 58 27.30 -0.53 1.00
N ARG A 59 27.78 -1.71 1.34
CA ARG A 59 29.20 -2.05 1.20
C ARG A 59 29.70 -1.92 -0.24
N SER A 60 28.94 -2.39 -1.23
CA SER A 60 29.28 -2.20 -2.65
C SER A 60 29.26 -0.74 -3.07
N TYR A 61 28.30 0.04 -2.55
CA TYR A 61 28.23 1.48 -2.80
C TYR A 61 29.46 2.23 -2.29
N ILE A 62 29.89 1.97 -1.05
CA ILE A 62 31.09 2.56 -0.44
C ILE A 62 32.35 2.13 -1.18
N ALA A 63 32.44 0.88 -1.61
CA ALA A 63 33.56 0.35 -2.40
C ALA A 63 33.57 0.86 -3.87
N LYS A 64 32.59 1.66 -4.27
CA LYS A 64 32.38 2.13 -5.65
C LYS A 64 32.24 0.98 -6.68
N ASP A 65 31.84 -0.20 -6.18
CA ASP A 65 31.53 -1.37 -7.02
C ASP A 65 30.11 -1.22 -7.58
N LYS A 66 30.01 -0.56 -8.74
CA LYS A 66 28.74 -0.30 -9.40
C LYS A 66 28.00 -1.60 -9.78
N GLN A 67 28.74 -2.56 -10.35
CA GLN A 67 28.15 -3.82 -10.78
C GLN A 67 27.64 -4.65 -9.59
N GLY A 68 28.41 -4.71 -8.50
CA GLY A 68 28.01 -5.39 -7.28
C GLY A 68 26.78 -4.73 -6.65
N MET A 69 26.68 -3.40 -6.68
CA MET A 69 25.50 -2.68 -6.21
C MET A 69 24.26 -3.00 -7.06
N GLU A 70 24.35 -2.90 -8.39
CA GLU A 70 23.24 -3.18 -9.32
C GLU A 70 22.72 -4.61 -9.15
N ASN A 71 23.64 -5.59 -9.02
CA ASN A 71 23.27 -6.98 -8.78
C ASN A 71 22.47 -7.16 -7.49
N LYS A 72 22.86 -6.49 -6.39
CA LYS A 72 22.18 -6.59 -5.11
C LYS A 72 20.81 -5.89 -5.12
N VAL A 73 20.69 -4.72 -5.78
CA VAL A 73 19.42 -4.06 -6.00
C VAL A 73 18.47 -4.94 -6.81
N SER A 74 18.97 -5.50 -7.92
CA SER A 74 18.19 -6.43 -8.75
C SER A 74 17.73 -7.66 -7.96
N LEU A 75 18.60 -8.20 -7.12
CA LEU A 75 18.28 -9.35 -6.27
C LEU A 75 17.17 -9.00 -5.26
N ALA A 76 17.28 -7.85 -4.59
CA ALA A 76 16.25 -7.37 -3.64
C ALA A 76 14.89 -7.24 -4.32
N LEU A 77 14.85 -6.60 -5.50
CA LEU A 77 13.62 -6.44 -6.28
C LEU A 77 13.03 -7.79 -6.71
N LYS A 78 13.87 -8.70 -7.22
CA LYS A 78 13.43 -10.04 -7.64
C LYS A 78 12.81 -10.82 -6.48
N PHE A 79 13.43 -10.85 -5.31
CA PHE A 79 12.88 -11.53 -4.13
C PHE A 79 11.58 -10.91 -3.66
N SER A 80 11.51 -9.59 -3.65
CA SER A 80 10.27 -8.93 -3.30
C SER A 80 9.13 -9.29 -4.24
N MET A 81 9.37 -9.24 -5.55
CA MET A 81 8.35 -9.55 -6.53
C MET A 81 7.95 -11.02 -6.51
N LEU A 82 8.90 -11.93 -6.24
CA LEU A 82 8.62 -13.36 -6.10
C LEU A 82 7.60 -13.66 -4.99
N ILE A 83 7.52 -12.81 -3.96
CA ILE A 83 6.55 -12.93 -2.87
C ILE A 83 5.31 -12.07 -3.15
N ALA A 84 5.52 -10.82 -3.56
CA ALA A 84 4.44 -9.86 -3.72
C ALA A 84 3.42 -10.28 -4.79
N PHE A 85 3.89 -10.81 -5.94
CA PHE A 85 2.99 -11.23 -7.01
C PHE A 85 2.08 -12.40 -6.63
N PRO A 86 2.59 -13.57 -6.19
CA PRO A 86 1.71 -14.69 -5.87
C PRO A 86 0.81 -14.39 -4.67
N CYS A 87 1.31 -13.70 -3.64
CA CYS A 87 0.49 -13.34 -2.48
C CYS A 87 -0.59 -12.31 -2.86
N GLY A 88 -0.23 -11.27 -3.62
CA GLY A 88 -1.18 -10.27 -4.10
C GLY A 88 -2.25 -10.88 -5.01
N MET A 89 -1.85 -11.78 -5.93
CA MET A 89 -2.77 -12.53 -6.78
C MET A 89 -3.70 -13.42 -5.96
N GLY A 90 -3.15 -14.17 -5.01
CA GLY A 90 -3.91 -15.01 -4.10
C GLY A 90 -4.96 -14.22 -3.32
N LEU A 91 -4.58 -13.07 -2.74
CA LEU A 91 -5.51 -12.18 -2.05
C LEU A 91 -6.54 -11.55 -3.00
N SER A 92 -6.16 -11.23 -4.24
CA SER A 92 -7.08 -10.67 -5.22
C SER A 92 -8.16 -11.66 -5.64
N VAL A 93 -7.81 -12.93 -5.82
CA VAL A 93 -8.74 -13.98 -6.27
C VAL A 93 -9.49 -14.62 -5.10
N LEU A 94 -8.78 -14.95 -4.03
CA LEU A 94 -9.31 -15.67 -2.87
C LEU A 94 -9.72 -14.75 -1.71
N GLY A 95 -9.61 -13.44 -1.87
CA GLY A 95 -9.86 -12.48 -0.79
C GLY A 95 -11.27 -12.55 -0.21
N GLY A 96 -12.30 -12.85 -1.02
CA GLY A 96 -13.66 -13.07 -0.54
C GLY A 96 -13.74 -14.30 0.41
N PRO A 97 -13.38 -15.51 -0.04
CA PRO A 97 -13.31 -16.70 0.79
C PRO A 97 -12.42 -16.53 2.04
N ILE A 98 -11.28 -15.88 1.91
CA ILE A 98 -10.36 -15.62 3.05
C ILE A 98 -11.04 -14.72 4.09
N ASN A 99 -11.72 -13.65 3.67
CA ASN A 99 -12.45 -12.78 4.60
C ASN A 99 -13.63 -13.50 5.27
N GLN A 100 -14.32 -14.34 4.54
CA GLN A 100 -15.39 -15.16 5.13
C GLN A 100 -14.86 -16.13 6.19
N LEU A 101 -13.72 -16.76 5.94
CA LEU A 101 -13.10 -17.71 6.88
C LEU A 101 -12.54 -17.02 8.13
N LEU A 102 -11.84 -15.90 7.95
CA LEU A 102 -11.13 -15.22 9.06
C LEU A 102 -12.01 -14.23 9.83
N PHE A 103 -12.93 -13.55 9.16
CA PHE A 103 -13.72 -12.47 9.75
C PHE A 103 -15.23 -12.73 9.71
N GLY A 104 -15.67 -13.88 9.17
CA GLY A 104 -17.09 -14.19 8.99
C GLY A 104 -17.79 -13.28 7.97
N ASP A 105 -17.04 -12.58 7.12
CA ASP A 105 -17.59 -11.60 6.16
C ASP A 105 -17.52 -12.12 4.73
N GLY A 106 -18.64 -12.63 4.25
CA GLY A 106 -18.85 -13.06 2.85
C GLY A 106 -19.47 -11.98 1.95
N SER A 107 -19.42 -10.70 2.35
CA SER A 107 -20.04 -9.63 1.58
C SER A 107 -19.36 -9.43 0.23
N LYS A 108 -20.17 -9.17 -0.82
CA LYS A 108 -19.64 -8.84 -2.17
C LYS A 108 -18.73 -7.60 -2.14
N ARG A 109 -19.02 -6.65 -1.27
CA ARG A 109 -18.22 -5.42 -1.13
C ARG A 109 -16.79 -5.73 -0.67
N THR A 110 -16.63 -6.55 0.36
CA THR A 110 -15.31 -6.98 0.84
C THR A 110 -14.57 -7.76 -0.24
N ALA A 111 -15.24 -8.69 -0.93
CA ALA A 111 -14.63 -9.41 -2.04
C ALA A 111 -14.17 -8.47 -3.16
N THR A 112 -14.97 -7.46 -3.52
CA THR A 112 -14.60 -6.49 -4.58
C THR A 112 -13.39 -5.63 -4.18
N ILE A 113 -13.32 -5.17 -2.93
CA ILE A 113 -12.15 -4.40 -2.45
C ILE A 113 -10.88 -5.25 -2.52
N MET A 114 -10.95 -6.54 -2.22
CA MET A 114 -9.80 -7.44 -2.28
C MET A 114 -9.21 -7.63 -3.67
N ILE A 115 -9.96 -7.34 -4.76
CA ILE A 115 -9.42 -7.37 -6.12
C ILE A 115 -8.23 -6.39 -6.28
N PHE A 116 -8.24 -5.28 -5.58
CA PHE A 116 -7.16 -4.29 -5.61
C PHE A 116 -5.89 -4.72 -4.84
N SER A 117 -5.96 -5.83 -4.08
CA SER A 117 -4.83 -6.26 -3.24
C SER A 117 -3.58 -6.61 -4.04
N LEU A 118 -3.71 -7.11 -5.28
CA LEU A 118 -2.55 -7.35 -6.14
C LEU A 118 -1.74 -6.07 -6.37
N LEU A 119 -2.41 -5.00 -6.80
CA LEU A 119 -1.75 -3.72 -7.05
C LEU A 119 -1.17 -3.13 -5.77
N THR A 120 -1.94 -3.16 -4.68
CA THR A 120 -1.48 -2.65 -3.38
C THR A 120 -0.24 -3.38 -2.89
N VAL A 121 -0.23 -4.71 -2.89
CA VAL A 121 0.90 -5.51 -2.41
C VAL A 121 2.14 -5.28 -3.26
N VAL A 122 2.01 -5.27 -4.58
CA VAL A 122 3.15 -5.05 -5.51
C VAL A 122 3.71 -3.63 -5.35
N VAL A 123 2.85 -2.63 -5.40
CA VAL A 123 3.25 -1.22 -5.34
C VAL A 123 3.92 -0.88 -4.01
N PHE A 124 3.30 -1.25 -2.88
CA PHE A 124 3.88 -0.96 -1.57
C PHE A 124 5.15 -1.76 -1.28
N SER A 125 5.27 -2.98 -1.79
CA SER A 125 6.52 -3.75 -1.68
C SER A 125 7.66 -3.05 -2.44
N LEU A 126 7.41 -2.58 -3.67
CA LEU A 126 8.40 -1.81 -4.44
C LEU A 126 8.79 -0.51 -3.75
N SER A 127 7.80 0.27 -3.30
CA SER A 127 8.02 1.52 -2.59
C SER A 127 8.86 1.33 -1.33
N THR A 128 8.53 0.33 -0.51
CA THR A 128 9.28 0.04 0.73
C THR A 128 10.74 -0.30 0.46
N ILE A 129 11.02 -1.11 -0.56
CA ILE A 129 12.38 -1.48 -0.93
C ILE A 129 13.15 -0.29 -1.49
N SER A 130 12.54 0.47 -2.38
CA SER A 130 13.16 1.69 -2.95
C SER A 130 13.56 2.66 -1.86
N ASN A 131 12.68 2.87 -0.89
CA ASN A 131 12.94 3.72 0.26
C ASN A 131 14.07 3.15 1.15
N ALA A 132 14.09 1.84 1.41
CA ALA A 132 15.16 1.20 2.18
C ALA A 132 16.53 1.32 1.48
N ILE A 133 16.58 1.19 0.16
CA ILE A 133 17.78 1.38 -0.64
C ILE A 133 18.30 2.82 -0.53
N LEU A 134 17.42 3.80 -0.74
CA LEU A 134 17.78 5.22 -0.66
C LEU A 134 18.26 5.62 0.74
N GLN A 135 17.61 5.10 1.78
CA GLN A 135 18.04 5.29 3.16
C GLN A 135 19.41 4.66 3.42
N GLY A 136 19.65 3.47 2.89
CA GLY A 136 20.94 2.77 3.05
C GLY A 136 22.14 3.51 2.44
N ILE A 137 21.93 4.29 1.38
CA ILE A 137 22.98 5.10 0.73
C ILE A 137 22.97 6.56 1.18
N ASP A 138 22.36 6.85 2.33
CA ASP A 138 22.27 8.18 2.96
C ASP A 138 21.58 9.26 2.10
N LYS A 139 20.62 8.84 1.28
CA LYS A 139 19.78 9.76 0.48
C LYS A 139 18.39 9.94 1.07
N LEU A 140 18.29 10.15 2.39
CA LEU A 140 17.05 10.29 3.16
C LEU A 140 16.14 11.42 2.64
N ASN A 141 16.72 12.48 2.11
CA ASN A 141 15.95 13.62 1.61
C ASN A 141 15.03 13.28 0.42
N ILE A 142 15.35 12.25 -0.36
CA ILE A 142 14.55 11.85 -1.53
C ILE A 142 13.22 11.22 -1.09
N PRO A 143 13.21 10.14 -0.26
CA PRO A 143 11.97 9.58 0.26
C PRO A 143 11.10 10.60 1.01
N ILE A 144 11.73 11.48 1.81
CA ILE A 144 10.98 12.50 2.57
C ILE A 144 10.25 13.47 1.64
N LYS A 145 10.93 14.00 0.62
CA LYS A 145 10.31 14.89 -0.36
C LYS A 145 9.24 14.19 -1.17
N ASN A 146 9.51 12.98 -1.66
CA ASN A 146 8.54 12.18 -2.39
C ASN A 146 7.29 11.91 -1.54
N SER A 147 7.47 11.50 -0.28
CA SER A 147 6.35 11.24 0.63
C SER A 147 5.50 12.49 0.90
N ALA A 148 6.13 13.67 0.99
CA ALA A 148 5.41 14.92 1.17
C ALA A 148 4.58 15.28 -0.09
N ILE A 149 5.16 15.16 -1.28
CA ILE A 149 4.46 15.38 -2.56
C ILE A 149 3.34 14.36 -2.73
N SER A 150 3.64 13.10 -2.48
CA SER A 150 2.66 11.99 -2.57
C SER A 150 1.49 12.18 -1.62
N LEU A 151 1.73 12.72 -0.42
CA LEU A 151 0.66 13.02 0.53
C LEU A 151 -0.30 14.09 -0.04
N VAL A 152 0.24 15.16 -0.59
CA VAL A 152 -0.58 16.21 -1.20
C VAL A 152 -1.39 15.67 -2.38
N LEU A 153 -0.75 14.90 -3.28
CA LEU A 153 -1.42 14.25 -4.41
C LEU A 153 -2.50 13.29 -3.94
N HIS A 154 -2.21 12.47 -2.93
CA HIS A 154 -3.16 11.53 -2.34
C HIS A 154 -4.42 12.25 -1.81
N LEU A 155 -4.24 13.34 -1.06
CA LEU A 155 -5.37 14.10 -0.52
C LEU A 155 -6.24 14.73 -1.62
N ILE A 156 -5.62 15.24 -2.69
CA ILE A 156 -6.33 15.77 -3.86
C ILE A 156 -7.11 14.65 -4.56
N ILE A 157 -6.45 13.54 -4.86
CA ILE A 157 -7.06 12.40 -5.56
C ILE A 157 -8.19 11.81 -4.72
N LEU A 158 -7.97 11.59 -3.43
CA LEU A 158 -8.99 11.08 -2.51
C LEU A 158 -10.22 11.98 -2.50
N SER A 159 -10.02 13.30 -2.37
CA SER A 159 -11.11 14.26 -2.37
C SER A 159 -11.89 14.27 -3.70
N VAL A 160 -11.19 14.24 -4.83
CA VAL A 160 -11.82 14.18 -6.17
C VAL A 160 -12.59 12.87 -6.35
N LEU A 161 -12.01 11.73 -5.98
CA LEU A 161 -12.66 10.42 -6.13
C LEU A 161 -13.91 10.30 -5.22
N LEU A 162 -13.88 10.89 -4.04
CA LEU A 162 -15.03 10.91 -3.14
C LEU A 162 -16.11 11.87 -3.63
N ILE A 163 -15.78 13.11 -3.98
CA ILE A 163 -16.75 14.16 -4.29
C ILE A 163 -17.32 14.01 -5.71
N VAL A 164 -16.46 13.80 -6.71
CA VAL A 164 -16.87 13.77 -8.12
C VAL A 164 -17.39 12.39 -8.53
N PHE A 165 -16.63 11.34 -8.19
CA PHE A 165 -16.96 9.97 -8.66
C PHE A 165 -17.79 9.18 -7.64
N ARG A 166 -17.95 9.67 -6.42
CA ARG A 166 -18.73 9.01 -5.34
C ARG A 166 -18.36 7.55 -5.12
N LEU A 167 -17.08 7.22 -5.22
CA LEU A 167 -16.58 5.85 -5.15
C LEU A 167 -16.54 5.24 -3.74
N ASP A 168 -17.02 5.99 -2.73
CA ASP A 168 -17.11 5.52 -1.34
C ASP A 168 -15.73 4.97 -0.85
N ILE A 169 -15.71 3.82 -0.19
CA ILE A 169 -14.49 3.22 0.35
C ILE A 169 -13.46 2.83 -0.73
N TYR A 170 -13.90 2.61 -1.97
CA TYR A 170 -12.99 2.34 -3.10
C TYR A 170 -12.07 3.52 -3.41
N ALA A 171 -12.54 4.77 -3.17
CA ALA A 171 -11.71 5.96 -3.33
C ALA A 171 -10.49 5.93 -2.41
N VAL A 172 -10.64 5.42 -1.18
CA VAL A 172 -9.53 5.28 -0.22
C VAL A 172 -8.51 4.26 -0.73
N VAL A 173 -8.96 3.11 -1.24
CA VAL A 173 -8.06 2.07 -1.76
C VAL A 173 -7.28 2.57 -2.99
N ILE A 174 -7.96 3.24 -3.93
CA ILE A 174 -7.32 3.81 -5.12
C ILE A 174 -6.34 4.92 -4.73
N GLY A 175 -6.74 5.77 -3.79
CA GLY A 175 -5.88 6.80 -3.23
C GLY A 175 -4.60 6.23 -2.61
N ASP A 176 -4.71 5.17 -1.82
CA ASP A 176 -3.55 4.48 -1.24
C ASP A 176 -2.62 3.89 -2.31
N ILE A 177 -3.17 3.23 -3.34
CA ILE A 177 -2.36 2.71 -4.45
C ILE A 177 -1.59 3.84 -5.14
N THR A 178 -2.26 4.96 -5.39
CA THR A 178 -1.64 6.15 -6.00
C THR A 178 -0.54 6.71 -5.11
N PHE A 179 -0.77 6.76 -3.80
CA PHE A 179 0.26 7.16 -2.83
C PHE A 179 1.47 6.25 -2.90
N GLY A 180 1.28 4.93 -2.90
CA GLY A 180 2.38 3.97 -3.01
C GLY A 180 3.17 4.06 -4.32
N LEU A 181 2.52 4.45 -5.42
CA LEU A 181 3.17 4.65 -6.72
C LEU A 181 4.03 5.92 -6.79
N THR A 182 3.69 6.92 -6.00
CA THR A 182 4.33 8.24 -6.05
C THR A 182 5.40 8.44 -4.97
N VAL A 183 5.40 7.62 -3.94
CA VAL A 183 6.43 7.56 -2.89
C VAL A 183 7.66 6.79 -3.35
#